data_940e069274a5b37dd21f4a846c92ddc1
#
_entry.id   940e069274a5b37dd21f4a846c92ddc1
#
_cell.length_a   1.000
_cell.length_b   1.000
_cell.length_c   1.000
_cell.angle_alpha   90.00
_cell.angle_beta   90.00
_cell.angle_gamma   90.00
#
_symmetry.space_group_name_H-M   'P 1'
#
loop_
_entity.id
_entity.type
_entity.pdbx_description
1 polymer ?
#
loop_
_entity_poly.entity_id
_entity_poly.type
_entity_poly.pdbx_seq_one_letter_code
_entity_poly.pdbx_strand_id
1 'polypeptide(L)'
;MVDGGSQVISWMNRAGYTALVPGANDFILGSENLNRLANEANFPFIISNIKCNKCNLDSDNIKPYIIKDIDGIKVGILGIINTAIPDLTSSVNIKGIEFENSIKSLEKWVSFLKNKNVDSIIVLTSSGIPWDREEEYAELDQKVNQNLIDPYNTDFNALGLGRFADDIDIIISGGVSKGYNLPWYDPYSHVYIFQNYGNGTGFGHFEMLFDSKTNIFQGYKSM
;
A
#
# COMPACT_ATOMS: atom_id res chain seq x y z
N MET A 1 19.68 -6.91 14.21
CA MET A 1 19.80 -5.61 13.49
C MET A 1 20.53 -4.65 14.43
N VAL A 2 21.67 -4.12 14.02
CA VAL A 2 22.56 -3.34 14.91
C VAL A 2 22.01 -1.95 15.22
N ASP A 3 21.16 -1.38 14.33
CA ASP A 3 20.67 0.01 14.40
C ASP A 3 19.14 0.16 14.25
N GLY A 4 18.42 -0.95 14.32
CA GLY A 4 16.95 -0.98 14.23
C GLY A 4 16.37 -0.41 12.92
N GLY A 5 17.18 -0.28 11.85
CA GLY A 5 16.73 0.20 10.53
C GLY A 5 17.14 1.62 10.18
N SER A 6 17.82 2.37 11.08
CA SER A 6 18.20 3.78 10.83
C SER A 6 19.04 4.00 9.58
N GLN A 7 19.96 3.07 9.25
CA GLN A 7 20.77 3.18 8.03
C GLN A 7 19.93 3.10 6.76
N VAL A 8 18.90 2.25 6.76
CA VAL A 8 17.95 2.13 5.62
C VAL A 8 17.18 3.44 5.47
N ILE A 9 16.63 3.98 6.55
CA ILE A 9 15.93 5.29 6.53
C ILE A 9 16.86 6.40 6.06
N SER A 10 18.10 6.44 6.55
CA SER A 10 19.09 7.43 6.09
C SER A 10 19.37 7.32 4.58
N TRP A 11 19.45 6.10 4.04
CA TRP A 11 19.58 5.89 2.60
C TRP A 11 18.33 6.35 1.83
N MET A 12 17.13 5.99 2.30
CA MET A 12 15.87 6.40 1.69
C MET A 12 15.69 7.92 1.69
N ASN A 13 16.12 8.61 2.77
CA ASN A 13 16.14 10.07 2.85
C ASN A 13 17.00 10.69 1.74
N ARG A 14 18.21 10.14 1.50
CA ARG A 14 19.10 10.61 0.43
C ARG A 14 18.57 10.27 -0.96
N ALA A 15 17.87 9.14 -1.11
CA ALA A 15 17.28 8.72 -2.37
C ALA A 15 15.99 9.50 -2.72
N GLY A 16 15.48 10.35 -1.82
CA GLY A 16 14.32 11.19 -2.07
C GLY A 16 12.98 10.45 -2.08
N TYR A 17 12.84 9.46 -1.19
CA TYR A 17 11.56 8.76 -1.05
C TYR A 17 10.41 9.73 -0.74
N THR A 18 9.25 9.48 -1.34
CA THR A 18 8.03 10.31 -1.15
C THR A 18 7.09 9.73 -0.09
N ALA A 19 7.08 8.41 0.04
CA ALA A 19 6.23 7.69 0.99
C ALA A 19 6.76 6.28 1.21
N LEU A 20 6.38 5.67 2.33
CA LEU A 20 6.60 4.26 2.67
C LEU A 20 5.31 3.68 3.24
N VAL A 21 4.97 2.44 2.89
CA VAL A 21 4.02 1.61 3.63
C VAL A 21 4.81 0.55 4.40
N PRO A 22 4.66 0.42 5.74
CA PRO A 22 5.35 -0.61 6.50
C PRO A 22 4.84 -2.02 6.17
N GLY A 23 5.73 -3.00 6.24
CA GLY A 23 5.40 -4.42 6.17
C GLY A 23 5.56 -5.13 7.50
N ALA A 24 5.29 -6.44 7.56
CA ALA A 24 5.38 -7.23 8.79
C ALA A 24 6.76 -7.14 9.46
N ASN A 25 7.82 -7.10 8.67
CA ASN A 25 9.20 -7.01 9.19
C ASN A 25 9.49 -5.71 9.94
N ASP A 26 8.78 -4.62 9.63
CA ASP A 26 8.98 -3.33 10.28
C ASP A 26 8.40 -3.31 11.71
N PHE A 27 7.51 -4.26 12.04
CA PHE A 27 6.96 -4.44 13.38
C PHE A 27 7.76 -5.42 14.25
N ILE A 28 8.79 -6.11 13.72
CA ILE A 28 9.58 -7.10 14.48
C ILE A 28 10.25 -6.50 15.73
N LEU A 29 10.68 -5.25 15.65
CA LEU A 29 11.29 -4.52 16.78
C LEU A 29 10.29 -3.66 17.57
N GLY A 30 9.00 -3.85 17.31
CA GLY A 30 7.90 -3.18 18.01
C GLY A 30 7.54 -1.81 17.45
N SER A 31 6.36 -1.35 17.85
CA SER A 31 5.79 -0.06 17.45
C SER A 31 6.66 1.15 17.85
N GLU A 32 7.38 1.08 18.98
CA GLU A 32 8.32 2.14 19.38
C GLU A 32 9.44 2.32 18.38
N ASN A 33 10.03 1.21 17.87
CA ASN A 33 11.06 1.29 16.85
C ASN A 33 10.52 1.83 15.53
N LEU A 34 9.32 1.40 15.12
CA LEU A 34 8.66 1.91 13.91
C LEU A 34 8.40 3.42 14.03
N ASN A 35 7.92 3.89 15.19
CA ASN A 35 7.71 5.31 15.47
C ASN A 35 9.00 6.12 15.42
N ARG A 36 10.09 5.58 15.97
CA ARG A 36 11.42 6.19 15.91
C ARG A 36 11.90 6.33 14.45
N LEU A 37 11.76 5.27 13.64
CA LEU A 37 12.12 5.30 12.22
C LEU A 37 11.28 6.33 11.45
N ALA A 38 10.00 6.45 11.75
CA ALA A 38 9.15 7.48 11.15
C ALA A 38 9.62 8.89 11.52
N ASN A 39 10.10 9.12 12.74
CA ASN A 39 10.68 10.42 13.15
C ASN A 39 12.04 10.72 12.46
N GLU A 40 12.81 9.70 12.10
CA GLU A 40 14.09 9.85 11.37
C GLU A 40 13.87 10.06 9.85
N ALA A 41 12.71 9.71 9.33
CA ALA A 41 12.39 9.81 7.91
C ALA A 41 12.02 11.25 7.49
N ASN A 42 12.51 11.68 6.32
CA ASN A 42 12.11 12.92 5.66
C ASN A 42 10.85 12.76 4.78
N PHE A 43 10.21 11.61 4.87
CA PHE A 43 9.00 11.23 4.14
C PHE A 43 8.03 10.50 5.08
N PRO A 44 6.72 10.57 4.83
CA PRO A 44 5.75 9.95 5.71
C PRO A 44 5.68 8.42 5.54
N PHE A 45 5.39 7.76 6.64
CA PHE A 45 4.90 6.39 6.68
C PHE A 45 3.39 6.43 6.52
N ILE A 46 2.86 5.82 5.46
CA ILE A 46 1.43 5.85 5.17
C ILE A 46 0.78 4.58 5.67
N ILE A 47 -0.16 4.70 6.60
CA ILE A 47 -0.89 3.58 7.18
C ILE A 47 -2.37 3.96 7.30
N SER A 48 -3.19 3.49 6.36
CA SER A 48 -4.60 3.87 6.26
C SER A 48 -5.54 2.95 7.04
N ASN A 49 -5.08 1.72 7.37
CA ASN A 49 -5.92 0.65 7.93
C ASN A 49 -5.52 0.22 9.34
N ILE A 50 -5.14 1.17 10.19
CA ILE A 50 -4.95 0.92 11.62
C ILE A 50 -5.71 1.93 12.48
N LYS A 51 -6.01 1.50 13.71
CA LYS A 51 -6.34 2.38 14.84
C LYS A 51 -5.32 2.19 15.95
N CYS A 52 -4.90 3.30 16.53
CA CYS A 52 -3.99 3.32 17.67
C CYS A 52 -4.78 3.56 18.96
N ASN A 53 -4.83 2.55 19.82
CA ASN A 53 -5.43 2.61 21.13
C ASN A 53 -4.31 2.50 22.19
N LYS A 54 -3.71 3.63 22.57
CA LYS A 54 -2.53 3.66 23.46
C LYS A 54 -1.36 2.84 22.92
N CYS A 55 -1.16 2.85 21.60
CA CYS A 55 0.03 2.34 20.95
C CYS A 55 1.09 3.45 20.87
N ASN A 56 2.34 3.06 20.57
CA ASN A 56 3.46 4.01 20.48
C ASN A 56 3.70 4.46 19.02
N LEU A 57 2.62 4.76 18.28
CA LEU A 57 2.68 5.30 16.91
C LEU A 57 2.10 6.71 16.91
N ASP A 58 2.87 7.67 17.44
CA ASP A 58 2.46 9.06 17.64
C ASP A 58 3.30 10.06 16.81
N SER A 59 4.19 9.57 15.94
CA SER A 59 4.97 10.41 15.03
C SER A 59 4.07 11.18 14.08
N ASP A 60 4.35 12.48 13.91
CA ASP A 60 3.70 13.32 12.89
C ASP A 60 3.96 12.85 11.46
N ASN A 61 4.97 11.99 11.26
CA ASN A 61 5.28 11.36 9.98
C ASN A 61 4.50 10.05 9.73
N ILE A 62 3.68 9.58 10.67
CA ILE A 62 2.75 8.47 10.43
C ILE A 62 1.40 9.07 10.04
N LYS A 63 0.98 8.81 8.82
CA LYS A 63 -0.23 9.43 8.23
C LYS A 63 -1.13 8.40 7.57
N PRO A 64 -2.45 8.57 7.59
CA PRO A 64 -3.34 7.67 6.87
C PRO A 64 -3.33 7.90 5.36
N TYR A 65 -2.93 9.09 4.89
CA TYR A 65 -2.81 9.44 3.48
C TYR A 65 -1.91 10.65 3.31
N ILE A 66 -1.50 10.90 2.06
CA ILE A 66 -0.96 12.18 1.60
C ILE A 66 -1.60 12.58 0.28
N ILE A 67 -1.54 13.87 -0.03
CA ILE A 67 -1.89 14.41 -1.35
C ILE A 67 -0.66 15.15 -1.86
N LYS A 68 -0.24 14.84 -3.09
CA LYS A 68 0.84 15.52 -3.80
C LYS A 68 0.29 16.18 -5.05
N ASP A 69 0.71 17.42 -5.28
CA ASP A 69 0.50 18.10 -6.57
C ASP A 69 1.76 17.89 -7.41
N ILE A 70 1.59 17.29 -8.56
CA ILE A 70 2.67 16.99 -9.51
C ILE A 70 2.25 17.58 -10.86
N ASP A 71 2.82 18.72 -11.21
CA ASP A 71 2.53 19.44 -12.46
C ASP A 71 1.04 19.74 -12.67
N GLY A 72 0.31 20.03 -11.58
CA GLY A 72 -1.10 20.33 -11.59
C GLY A 72 -2.03 19.11 -11.46
N ILE A 73 -1.48 17.90 -11.41
CA ILE A 73 -2.21 16.67 -11.12
C ILE A 73 -2.15 16.38 -9.61
N LYS A 74 -3.29 16.33 -8.95
CA LYS A 74 -3.39 16.00 -7.52
C LYS A 74 -3.48 14.50 -7.35
N VAL A 75 -2.42 13.90 -6.82
CA VAL A 75 -2.33 12.46 -6.55
C VAL A 75 -2.54 12.21 -5.06
N GLY A 76 -3.57 11.45 -4.72
CA GLY A 76 -3.79 10.90 -3.39
C GLY A 76 -3.02 9.60 -3.22
N ILE A 77 -2.30 9.44 -2.10
CA ILE A 77 -1.55 8.21 -1.80
C ILE A 77 -2.05 7.63 -0.49
N LEU A 78 -2.49 6.37 -0.53
CA LEU A 78 -2.93 5.57 0.61
C LEU A 78 -1.90 4.48 0.91
N GLY A 79 -1.89 3.96 2.14
CA GLY A 79 -1.06 2.82 2.55
C GLY A 79 -1.90 1.74 3.23
N ILE A 80 -1.99 0.58 2.62
CA ILE A 80 -2.69 -0.58 3.19
C ILE A 80 -1.64 -1.60 3.64
N ILE A 81 -1.51 -1.77 4.94
CA ILE A 81 -0.65 -2.82 5.49
C ILE A 81 -1.40 -4.15 5.54
N ASN A 82 -0.64 -5.23 5.44
CA ASN A 82 -1.19 -6.58 5.50
C ASN A 82 -1.87 -6.83 6.85
N THR A 83 -3.13 -7.22 6.85
CA THR A 83 -3.93 -7.48 8.05
C THR A 83 -3.53 -8.78 8.77
N ALA A 84 -2.74 -9.66 8.14
CA ALA A 84 -2.15 -10.84 8.77
C ALA A 84 -0.90 -10.54 9.63
N ILE A 85 -0.49 -9.29 9.80
CA ILE A 85 0.65 -8.92 10.67
C ILE A 85 0.53 -9.48 12.09
N PRO A 86 -0.65 -9.53 12.75
CA PRO A 86 -0.79 -10.15 14.07
C PRO A 86 -0.37 -11.62 14.14
N ASP A 87 -0.47 -12.34 13.02
CA ASP A 87 -0.04 -13.75 12.92
C ASP A 87 1.47 -13.89 12.63
N LEU A 88 2.11 -12.81 12.19
CA LEU A 88 3.50 -12.79 11.73
C LEU A 88 4.45 -12.13 12.74
N THR A 89 3.95 -11.46 13.78
CA THR A 89 4.77 -10.79 14.79
C THR A 89 4.25 -11.03 16.21
N SER A 90 5.09 -10.75 17.19
CA SER A 90 4.71 -10.88 18.61
C SER A 90 3.63 -9.86 18.98
N SER A 91 2.62 -10.26 19.73
CA SER A 91 1.55 -9.39 20.23
C SER A 91 2.07 -8.21 21.07
N VAL A 92 3.23 -8.36 21.71
CA VAL A 92 3.88 -7.26 22.45
C VAL A 92 4.32 -6.14 21.50
N ASN A 93 4.78 -6.48 20.29
CA ASN A 93 5.29 -5.54 19.30
C ASN A 93 4.21 -4.67 18.65
N ILE A 94 2.97 -5.13 18.67
CA ILE A 94 1.79 -4.47 18.09
C ILE A 94 0.75 -4.10 19.15
N LYS A 95 1.16 -4.05 20.42
CA LYS A 95 0.25 -3.73 21.52
C LYS A 95 -0.45 -2.40 21.31
N GLY A 96 -1.77 -2.41 21.40
CA GLY A 96 -2.61 -1.22 21.23
C GLY A 96 -2.84 -0.82 19.76
N ILE A 97 -2.35 -1.61 18.80
CA ILE A 97 -2.66 -1.43 17.38
C ILE A 97 -3.82 -2.37 17.01
N GLU A 98 -4.87 -1.82 16.46
CA GLU A 98 -5.98 -2.56 15.84
C GLU A 98 -5.83 -2.45 14.32
N PHE A 99 -5.77 -3.59 13.63
CA PHE A 99 -5.72 -3.65 12.17
C PHE A 99 -7.15 -3.67 11.63
N GLU A 100 -7.51 -2.66 10.87
CA GLU A 100 -8.83 -2.53 10.26
C GLU A 100 -8.87 -3.31 8.93
N ASN A 101 -10.03 -3.85 8.59
CA ASN A 101 -10.23 -4.50 7.29
C ASN A 101 -9.83 -3.57 6.13
N SER A 102 -9.06 -4.12 5.20
CA SER A 102 -8.43 -3.36 4.11
C SER A 102 -9.46 -2.72 3.19
N ILE A 103 -10.55 -3.44 2.84
CA ILE A 103 -11.57 -2.92 1.92
C ILE A 103 -12.37 -1.79 2.56
N LYS A 104 -12.80 -1.94 3.82
CA LYS A 104 -13.48 -0.85 4.55
C LYS A 104 -12.60 0.40 4.66
N SER A 105 -11.29 0.19 4.85
CA SER A 105 -10.34 1.31 4.94
C SER A 105 -10.14 1.97 3.58
N LEU A 106 -10.05 1.20 2.49
CA LEU A 106 -9.99 1.75 1.13
C LEU A 106 -11.22 2.58 0.81
N GLU A 107 -12.43 2.03 0.97
CA GLU A 107 -13.70 2.75 0.72
C GLU A 107 -13.76 4.09 1.46
N LYS A 108 -13.42 4.06 2.77
CA LYS A 108 -13.39 5.25 3.61
C LYS A 108 -12.43 6.32 3.08
N TRP A 109 -11.19 5.94 2.79
CA TRP A 109 -10.15 6.90 2.42
C TRP A 109 -10.22 7.33 0.95
N VAL A 110 -10.66 6.46 0.05
CA VAL A 110 -10.96 6.81 -1.35
C VAL A 110 -12.08 7.85 -1.39
N SER A 111 -13.20 7.61 -0.70
CA SER A 111 -14.29 8.59 -0.58
C SER A 111 -13.81 9.93 -0.01
N PHE A 112 -12.95 9.89 1.01
CA PHE A 112 -12.37 11.11 1.58
C PHE A 112 -11.49 11.87 0.57
N LEU A 113 -10.61 11.17 -0.15
CA LEU A 113 -9.72 11.79 -1.14
C LEU A 113 -10.49 12.36 -2.33
N LYS A 114 -11.54 11.68 -2.81
CA LYS A 114 -12.44 12.21 -3.85
C LYS A 114 -13.09 13.53 -3.41
N ASN A 115 -13.50 13.63 -2.15
CA ASN A 115 -14.03 14.89 -1.59
C ASN A 115 -12.97 16.00 -1.45
N LYS A 116 -11.67 15.66 -1.59
CA LYS A 116 -10.56 16.62 -1.68
C LYS A 116 -10.21 16.98 -3.13
N ASN A 117 -10.97 16.48 -4.10
CA ASN A 117 -10.77 16.67 -5.53
C ASN A 117 -9.36 16.25 -5.97
N VAL A 118 -8.94 15.03 -5.59
CA VAL A 118 -7.75 14.41 -6.18
C VAL A 118 -8.10 13.90 -7.58
N ASP A 119 -7.14 14.00 -8.51
CA ASP A 119 -7.28 13.56 -9.90
C ASP A 119 -6.97 12.07 -10.05
N SER A 120 -6.14 11.52 -9.16
CA SER A 120 -5.73 10.11 -9.18
C SER A 120 -5.45 9.59 -7.77
N ILE A 121 -5.64 8.27 -7.57
CA ILE A 121 -5.35 7.59 -6.31
C ILE A 121 -4.39 6.44 -6.53
N ILE A 122 -3.28 6.47 -5.78
CA ILE A 122 -2.30 5.38 -5.69
C ILE A 122 -2.40 4.73 -4.31
N VAL A 123 -2.43 3.41 -4.29
CA VAL A 123 -2.34 2.62 -3.06
C VAL A 123 -0.98 1.95 -2.98
N LEU A 124 -0.26 2.17 -1.88
CA LEU A 124 0.90 1.37 -1.50
C LEU A 124 0.41 0.22 -0.61
N THR A 125 0.87 -1.00 -0.84
CA THR A 125 0.49 -2.12 0.03
C THR A 125 1.64 -3.07 0.31
N SER A 126 1.65 -3.64 1.51
CA SER A 126 2.54 -4.74 1.91
C SER A 126 1.89 -6.13 1.78
N SER A 127 0.74 -6.23 1.11
CA SER A 127 -0.01 -7.50 0.98
C SER A 127 0.51 -8.43 -0.13
N GLY A 128 1.36 -7.96 -1.02
CA GLY A 128 2.02 -8.76 -2.05
C GLY A 128 1.11 -9.32 -3.17
N ILE A 129 1.71 -9.54 -4.35
CA ILE A 129 1.12 -10.37 -5.41
C ILE A 129 1.65 -11.79 -5.21
N PRO A 130 0.79 -12.83 -5.18
CA PRO A 130 1.22 -14.22 -5.00
C PRO A 130 2.06 -14.72 -6.19
N TRP A 131 2.77 -15.85 -5.98
CA TRP A 131 3.67 -16.43 -6.98
C TRP A 131 2.93 -16.96 -8.22
N ASP A 132 1.74 -17.53 -8.03
CA ASP A 132 0.91 -18.11 -9.07
C ASP A 132 -0.32 -17.22 -9.32
N ARG A 133 -0.05 -15.95 -9.65
CA ARG A 133 -1.04 -14.87 -9.68
C ARG A 133 -2.24 -15.15 -10.59
N GLU A 134 -2.02 -15.84 -11.71
CA GLU A 134 -3.07 -16.21 -12.67
C GLU A 134 -4.05 -17.21 -12.06
N GLU A 135 -3.55 -18.24 -11.36
CA GLU A 135 -4.34 -19.28 -10.70
C GLU A 135 -5.07 -18.71 -9.48
N GLU A 136 -4.34 -17.99 -8.64
CA GLU A 136 -4.89 -17.31 -7.45
C GLU A 136 -6.01 -16.32 -7.81
N TYR A 137 -5.84 -15.57 -8.89
CA TYR A 137 -6.88 -14.66 -9.34
C TYR A 137 -8.10 -15.39 -9.90
N ALA A 138 -7.90 -16.47 -10.66
CA ALA A 138 -9.00 -17.27 -11.18
C ALA A 138 -9.83 -17.89 -10.04
N GLU A 139 -9.18 -18.40 -8.98
CA GLU A 139 -9.88 -18.88 -7.79
C GLU A 139 -10.64 -17.77 -7.07
N LEU A 140 -10.01 -16.60 -6.90
CA LEU A 140 -10.64 -15.43 -6.30
C LEU A 140 -11.90 -15.04 -7.08
N ASP A 141 -11.80 -14.89 -8.39
CA ASP A 141 -12.92 -14.50 -9.26
C ASP A 141 -14.05 -15.51 -9.22
N GLN A 142 -13.73 -16.82 -9.23
CA GLN A 142 -14.72 -17.87 -9.07
C GLN A 142 -15.46 -17.76 -7.73
N LYS A 143 -14.74 -17.55 -6.63
CA LYS A 143 -15.34 -17.40 -5.28
C LYS A 143 -16.22 -16.15 -5.19
N VAL A 144 -15.77 -15.03 -5.79
CA VAL A 144 -16.56 -13.78 -5.84
C VAL A 144 -17.85 -13.98 -6.64
N ASN A 145 -17.77 -14.60 -7.82
CA ASN A 145 -18.92 -14.84 -8.70
C ASN A 145 -19.95 -15.82 -8.07
N GLN A 146 -19.49 -16.68 -7.16
CA GLN A 146 -20.34 -17.59 -6.38
C GLN A 146 -20.85 -16.99 -5.07
N ASN A 147 -20.55 -15.73 -4.77
CA ASN A 147 -20.86 -15.06 -3.50
C ASN A 147 -20.32 -15.79 -2.25
N LEU A 148 -19.14 -16.42 -2.38
CA LEU A 148 -18.47 -17.15 -1.30
C LEU A 148 -17.48 -16.28 -0.52
N ILE A 149 -17.28 -15.04 -0.92
CA ILE A 149 -16.39 -14.08 -0.27
C ILE A 149 -17.19 -12.91 0.29
N ASP A 150 -17.01 -12.65 1.57
CA ASP A 150 -17.36 -11.37 2.19
C ASP A 150 -16.13 -10.48 2.23
N PRO A 151 -16.04 -9.41 1.41
CA PRO A 151 -14.87 -8.55 1.36
C PRO A 151 -14.57 -7.84 2.69
N TYR A 152 -15.57 -7.70 3.54
CA TYR A 152 -15.43 -7.04 4.84
C TYR A 152 -14.96 -7.96 5.97
N ASN A 153 -14.85 -9.27 5.70
CA ASN A 153 -14.37 -10.27 6.64
C ASN A 153 -13.27 -11.17 6.02
N THR A 154 -12.67 -10.73 4.92
CA THR A 154 -11.60 -11.44 4.22
C THR A 154 -10.33 -10.60 4.22
N ASP A 155 -9.19 -11.24 4.49
CA ASP A 155 -7.87 -10.66 4.29
C ASP A 155 -7.41 -10.93 2.86
N PHE A 156 -7.01 -9.88 2.16
CA PHE A 156 -6.65 -9.96 0.76
C PHE A 156 -5.15 -9.74 0.53
N ASN A 157 -4.60 -10.50 -0.43
CA ASN A 157 -3.38 -10.12 -1.12
C ASN A 157 -3.63 -8.95 -2.09
N ALA A 158 -2.60 -8.49 -2.80
CA ALA A 158 -2.74 -7.34 -3.70
C ALA A 158 -3.73 -7.56 -4.85
N LEU A 159 -3.93 -8.80 -5.31
CA LEU A 159 -4.93 -9.12 -6.35
C LEU A 159 -6.36 -8.93 -5.81
N GLY A 160 -6.62 -9.42 -4.60
CA GLY A 160 -7.91 -9.23 -3.96
C GLY A 160 -8.20 -7.77 -3.63
N LEU A 161 -7.17 -7.00 -3.18
CA LEU A 161 -7.32 -5.55 -3.03
C LEU A 161 -7.70 -4.90 -4.37
N GLY A 162 -7.04 -5.30 -5.47
CA GLY A 162 -7.34 -4.80 -6.80
C GLY A 162 -8.74 -5.13 -7.25
N ARG A 163 -9.24 -6.35 -6.98
CA ARG A 163 -10.58 -6.79 -7.36
C ARG A 163 -11.70 -5.93 -6.76
N PHE A 164 -11.44 -5.31 -5.59
CA PHE A 164 -12.38 -4.46 -4.88
C PHE A 164 -11.91 -2.98 -4.80
N ALA A 165 -10.99 -2.56 -5.70
CA ALA A 165 -10.35 -1.25 -5.70
C ALA A 165 -11.12 -0.22 -6.54
N ASP A 166 -12.37 0.05 -6.21
CA ASP A 166 -13.14 1.07 -6.91
C ASP A 166 -12.48 2.46 -6.80
N ASP A 167 -12.41 3.18 -7.93
CA ASP A 167 -11.85 4.53 -8.01
C ASP A 167 -10.35 4.64 -7.62
N ILE A 168 -9.58 3.57 -7.77
CA ILE A 168 -8.13 3.52 -7.58
C ILE A 168 -7.49 3.25 -8.95
N ASP A 169 -6.45 4.01 -9.31
CA ASP A 169 -5.78 3.87 -10.59
C ASP A 169 -4.62 2.87 -10.53
N ILE A 170 -3.84 2.93 -9.45
CA ILE A 170 -2.62 2.13 -9.30
C ILE A 170 -2.49 1.58 -7.89
N ILE A 171 -2.07 0.32 -7.81
CA ILE A 171 -1.56 -0.31 -6.58
C ILE A 171 -0.08 -0.62 -6.78
N ILE A 172 0.77 -0.17 -5.87
CA ILE A 172 2.19 -0.54 -5.78
C ILE A 172 2.33 -1.50 -4.61
N SER A 173 2.68 -2.74 -4.92
CA SER A 173 2.68 -3.84 -3.97
C SER A 173 4.11 -4.25 -3.57
N GLY A 174 4.24 -4.69 -2.35
CA GLY A 174 5.44 -5.29 -1.76
C GLY A 174 5.07 -6.40 -0.77
N GLY A 175 6.04 -6.86 0.03
CA GLY A 175 5.82 -7.89 1.05
C GLY A 175 6.06 -9.33 0.55
N VAL A 176 6.14 -9.55 -0.75
CA VAL A 176 6.55 -10.81 -1.39
C VAL A 176 7.81 -10.57 -2.20
N SER A 177 8.72 -11.54 -2.25
CA SER A 177 10.03 -11.37 -2.91
C SER A 177 9.98 -11.45 -4.43
N LYS A 178 8.94 -12.06 -5.02
CA LYS A 178 8.77 -12.13 -6.48
C LYS A 178 8.34 -10.78 -7.05
N GLY A 179 8.92 -10.41 -8.18
CA GLY A 179 8.51 -9.26 -8.98
C GLY A 179 7.96 -9.69 -10.34
N TYR A 180 7.35 -8.75 -11.04
CA TYR A 180 6.77 -8.97 -12.36
C TYR A 180 7.17 -7.84 -13.31
N ASN A 181 7.57 -8.21 -14.54
CA ASN A 181 7.94 -7.23 -15.56
C ASN A 181 6.74 -6.41 -16.07
N LEU A 182 5.54 -6.99 -16.00
CA LEU A 182 4.31 -6.34 -16.37
C LEU A 182 3.37 -6.31 -15.16
N PRO A 183 2.63 -5.22 -14.94
CA PRO A 183 1.65 -5.17 -13.86
C PRO A 183 0.54 -6.19 -14.10
N TRP A 184 -0.16 -6.53 -13.04
CA TRP A 184 -1.48 -7.11 -13.15
C TRP A 184 -2.47 -6.00 -13.51
N TYR A 185 -3.40 -6.28 -14.42
CA TYR A 185 -4.53 -5.42 -14.71
C TYR A 185 -5.81 -6.14 -14.29
N ASP A 186 -6.56 -5.51 -13.40
CA ASP A 186 -7.84 -6.05 -12.96
C ASP A 186 -8.94 -5.68 -13.97
N PRO A 187 -9.67 -6.66 -14.55
CA PRO A 187 -10.65 -6.38 -15.59
C PRO A 187 -11.96 -5.76 -15.08
N TYR A 188 -12.17 -5.75 -13.78
CA TYR A 188 -13.39 -5.22 -13.16
C TYR A 188 -13.20 -3.81 -12.59
N SER A 189 -12.19 -3.61 -11.78
CA SER A 189 -11.86 -2.31 -11.19
C SER A 189 -11.00 -1.44 -12.10
N HIS A 190 -10.38 -2.03 -13.14
CA HIS A 190 -9.46 -1.37 -14.08
C HIS A 190 -8.15 -0.86 -13.45
N VAL A 191 -7.82 -1.30 -12.25
CA VAL A 191 -6.59 -0.95 -11.54
C VAL A 191 -5.38 -1.69 -12.11
N TYR A 192 -4.23 -1.00 -12.16
CA TYR A 192 -2.93 -1.61 -12.45
C TYR A 192 -2.19 -1.90 -11.15
N ILE A 193 -1.70 -3.14 -10.98
CA ILE A 193 -0.99 -3.57 -9.77
C ILE A 193 0.46 -3.91 -10.13
N PHE A 194 1.39 -3.11 -9.61
CA PHE A 194 2.83 -3.25 -9.83
C PHE A 194 3.49 -3.92 -8.63
N GLN A 195 4.48 -4.78 -8.88
CA GLN A 195 5.34 -5.37 -7.86
C GLN A 195 6.73 -5.63 -8.39
N ASN A 196 7.72 -5.13 -7.68
CA ASN A 196 9.13 -5.40 -7.94
C ASN A 196 9.65 -6.62 -7.19
N TYR A 197 10.81 -7.15 -7.66
CA TYR A 197 11.58 -8.12 -6.89
C TYR A 197 12.05 -7.52 -5.57
N GLY A 198 12.01 -8.34 -4.53
CA GLY A 198 12.40 -7.95 -3.18
C GLY A 198 13.92 -7.74 -3.02
N ASN A 199 14.30 -7.35 -1.79
CA ASN A 199 15.71 -7.24 -1.35
C ASN A 199 16.56 -6.20 -2.11
N GLY A 200 15.93 -5.19 -2.71
CA GLY A 200 16.66 -4.13 -3.42
C GLY A 200 17.38 -4.59 -4.69
N THR A 201 16.96 -5.72 -5.28
CA THR A 201 17.57 -6.26 -6.51
C THR A 201 17.20 -5.48 -7.77
N GLY A 202 16.21 -4.60 -7.68
CA GLY A 202 15.78 -3.74 -8.78
C GLY A 202 14.81 -2.65 -8.30
N PHE A 203 14.48 -1.77 -9.20
CA PHE A 203 13.43 -0.77 -9.01
C PHE A 203 12.51 -0.76 -10.24
N GLY A 204 11.23 -0.44 -10.03
CA GLY A 204 10.28 -0.23 -11.11
C GLY A 204 10.21 1.25 -11.47
N HIS A 205 10.10 1.51 -12.76
CA HIS A 205 9.82 2.85 -13.27
C HIS A 205 8.65 2.78 -14.25
N PHE A 206 7.68 3.63 -14.05
CA PHE A 206 6.58 3.86 -15.00
C PHE A 206 6.15 5.32 -14.95
N GLU A 207 5.63 5.80 -16.06
CA GLU A 207 5.03 7.13 -16.19
C GLU A 207 3.50 6.97 -16.20
N MET A 208 2.80 7.73 -15.36
CA MET A 208 1.35 7.81 -15.40
C MET A 208 0.93 8.80 -16.52
N LEU A 209 -0.02 8.39 -17.33
CA LEU A 209 -0.53 9.19 -18.44
C LEU A 209 -1.91 9.77 -18.10
N PHE A 210 -2.06 11.06 -18.27
CA PHE A 210 -3.30 11.79 -18.00
C PHE A 210 -3.79 12.51 -19.25
N ASP A 211 -5.10 12.59 -19.42
CA ASP A 211 -5.69 13.48 -20.42
C ASP A 211 -5.43 14.94 -20.03
N SER A 212 -4.85 15.73 -20.92
CA SER A 212 -4.39 17.08 -20.63
C SER A 212 -5.52 18.11 -20.40
N LYS A 213 -6.78 17.75 -20.70
CA LYS A 213 -7.94 18.65 -20.54
C LYS A 213 -8.77 18.29 -19.31
N THR A 214 -8.83 17.00 -18.97
CA THR A 214 -9.72 16.49 -17.93
C THR A 214 -8.98 16.02 -16.70
N ASN A 215 -7.65 15.88 -16.76
CA ASN A 215 -6.82 15.25 -15.72
C ASN A 215 -7.22 13.80 -15.39
N ILE A 216 -7.94 13.13 -16.30
CA ILE A 216 -8.34 11.73 -16.11
C ILE A 216 -7.15 10.82 -16.43
N PHE A 217 -6.86 9.89 -15.55
CA PHE A 217 -5.85 8.84 -15.78
C PHE A 217 -6.21 7.98 -16.99
N GLN A 218 -5.26 7.78 -17.89
CA GLN A 218 -5.44 7.05 -19.15
C GLN A 218 -4.64 5.73 -19.19
N GLY A 219 -3.76 5.54 -18.24
CA GLY A 219 -2.89 4.37 -18.19
C GLY A 219 -1.46 4.73 -17.85
N TYR A 220 -0.54 3.84 -18.21
CA TYR A 220 0.87 4.00 -17.88
C TYR A 220 1.77 3.69 -19.09
N LYS A 221 3.00 4.18 -19.03
CA LYS A 221 4.09 3.80 -19.92
C LYS A 221 5.24 3.24 -19.06
N SER A 222 5.68 2.01 -19.33
CA SER A 222 6.91 1.44 -18.75
C SER A 222 8.12 1.83 -19.60
N MET A 223 9.24 2.08 -18.93
CA MET A 223 10.53 2.26 -19.59
C MET A 223 11.41 1.05 -19.40
#